data_ab1c041061746acb15ad14810a7f4298
#
_entry.id   ab1c041061746acb15ad14810a7f4298
#
_cell.length_a   1.000
_cell.length_b   1.000
_cell.length_c   1.000
_cell.angle_alpha   90.00
_cell.angle_beta   90.00
_cell.angle_gamma   90.00
#
_symmetry.space_group_name_H-M   'P 1'
#
loop_
_entity.id
_entity.type
_entity.pdbx_description
1 polymer ?
#
loop_
_entity_poly.entity_id
_entity_poly.type
_entity_poly.pdbx_seq_one_letter_code
_entity_poly.pdbx_strand_id
1 'polypeptide(L)'
;PFHFFLFWKLIMSLPIRFDATLTRDFSRASTREWLETNGLGGWASSTVSGAHTRRYHGLLVVATQPPVGRMVLLSKLEETLILHGRVELGCNLFPGAVHPEGHRHLSSFSLDPFPTFTYAAREVTLRKKVAMIDGEHTAVVCYELMRAPGPVQLELRPFFAGRDYHHLMQANDEMCREAGFEEGVLRYRAYPGQPTVHIRVPGAHYRRSPDWHFNYQYPREEERGLDCSEDLFTCGVLHTNLEPGESLVVVISTDDPQGRDGIDLFEAERR
;
A
#
# COMPACT_ATOMS: atom_id res chain seq x y z
N PRO A 1 -26.98 25.44 -27.14
CA PRO A 1 -25.69 25.31 -26.44
C PRO A 1 -25.71 24.43 -25.21
N PHE A 2 -26.90 24.18 -24.58
CA PHE A 2 -27.03 23.36 -23.37
C PHE A 2 -26.88 21.85 -23.59
N HIS A 3 -27.10 21.32 -24.76
CA HIS A 3 -26.99 19.88 -25.07
C HIS A 3 -25.55 19.42 -25.23
N PHE A 4 -24.59 20.28 -25.54
CA PHE A 4 -23.18 19.93 -25.69
C PHE A 4 -22.48 19.70 -24.33
N PHE A 5 -22.91 20.42 -23.30
CA PHE A 5 -22.35 20.24 -21.93
C PHE A 5 -22.80 18.96 -21.25
N LEU A 6 -24.00 18.45 -21.54
CA LEU A 6 -24.47 17.17 -20.99
C LEU A 6 -23.75 15.97 -21.63
N PHE A 7 -23.42 16.08 -22.93
CA PHE A 7 -22.71 15.02 -23.64
C PHE A 7 -21.24 14.92 -23.20
N TRP A 8 -20.61 16.03 -22.84
CA TRP A 8 -19.24 16.03 -22.28
C TRP A 8 -19.17 15.44 -20.87
N LYS A 9 -20.21 15.59 -20.05
CA LYS A 9 -20.30 14.92 -18.74
C LYS A 9 -20.53 13.41 -18.85
N LEU A 10 -21.06 12.92 -19.98
CA LEU A 10 -21.26 11.48 -20.23
C LEU A 10 -20.00 10.78 -20.79
N ILE A 11 -19.02 11.53 -21.28
CA ILE A 11 -17.70 11.03 -21.72
C ILE A 11 -16.72 10.98 -20.53
N MET A 12 -17.13 11.40 -19.34
CA MET A 12 -16.32 11.28 -18.14
C MET A 12 -16.10 9.81 -17.80
N SER A 13 -14.99 9.31 -18.34
CA SER A 13 -14.23 8.13 -17.99
C SER A 13 -15.06 6.91 -17.59
N LEU A 14 -15.21 5.98 -18.53
CA LEU A 14 -15.49 4.60 -18.15
C LEU A 14 -14.46 4.21 -17.08
N PRO A 15 -14.92 3.69 -15.94
CA PRO A 15 -13.99 3.30 -14.87
C PRO A 15 -12.97 2.31 -15.44
N ILE A 16 -11.70 2.56 -15.15
CA ILE A 16 -10.63 1.62 -15.54
C ILE A 16 -10.88 0.32 -14.78
N ARG A 17 -11.03 -0.78 -15.51
CA ARG A 17 -11.24 -2.11 -14.93
C ARG A 17 -10.40 -3.14 -15.66
N PHE A 18 -9.78 -4.02 -14.90
CA PHE A 18 -9.04 -5.17 -15.38
C PHE A 18 -9.55 -6.43 -14.69
N ASP A 19 -9.75 -7.46 -15.49
CA ASP A 19 -10.15 -8.79 -15.01
C ASP A 19 -8.92 -9.67 -14.69
N ALA A 20 -9.19 -10.89 -14.27
CA ALA A 20 -8.17 -11.88 -13.93
C ALA A 20 -7.22 -12.20 -15.07
N THR A 21 -7.62 -12.04 -16.33
CA THR A 21 -6.77 -12.29 -17.51
C THR A 21 -5.60 -11.31 -17.57
N LEU A 22 -5.79 -10.08 -17.11
CA LEU A 22 -4.73 -9.09 -17.01
C LEU A 22 -4.04 -9.16 -15.65
N THR A 23 -4.82 -9.18 -14.56
CA THR A 23 -4.27 -8.99 -13.21
C THR A 23 -3.38 -10.15 -12.74
N ARG A 24 -3.63 -11.36 -13.23
CA ARG A 24 -2.84 -12.56 -12.93
C ARG A 24 -1.61 -12.74 -13.83
N ASP A 25 -1.55 -12.02 -14.92
CA ASP A 25 -0.36 -11.97 -15.79
C ASP A 25 0.60 -10.91 -15.23
N PHE A 26 1.68 -11.34 -14.60
CA PHE A 26 2.66 -10.44 -13.99
C PHE A 26 3.21 -9.42 -14.98
N SER A 27 3.56 -9.86 -16.19
CA SER A 27 4.17 -9.00 -17.22
C SER A 27 3.24 -7.86 -17.65
N ARG A 28 1.94 -8.13 -17.68
CA ARG A 28 0.92 -7.15 -18.04
C ARG A 28 0.51 -6.28 -16.84
N ALA A 29 0.31 -6.87 -15.67
CA ALA A 29 -0.12 -6.18 -14.46
C ALA A 29 0.96 -5.25 -13.90
N SER A 30 2.25 -5.63 -13.97
CA SER A 30 3.37 -4.82 -13.51
C SER A 30 3.66 -3.59 -14.38
N THR A 31 3.12 -3.52 -15.60
CA THR A 31 3.22 -2.36 -16.48
C THR A 31 2.05 -1.38 -16.35
N ARG A 32 1.05 -1.67 -15.53
CA ARG A 32 -0.10 -0.80 -15.24
C ARG A 32 0.08 -0.19 -13.87
N GLU A 33 0.24 1.12 -13.83
CA GLU A 33 0.50 1.88 -12.60
C GLU A 33 -0.76 2.63 -12.18
N TRP A 34 -0.89 2.84 -10.88
CA TRP A 34 -1.91 3.69 -10.28
C TRP A 34 -1.25 4.72 -9.36
N LEU A 35 -1.92 5.85 -9.18
CA LEU A 35 -1.45 6.97 -8.38
C LEU A 35 -2.63 7.64 -7.67
N GLU A 36 -2.50 7.84 -6.37
CA GLU A 36 -3.33 8.70 -5.53
C GLU A 36 -2.48 9.85 -5.01
N THR A 37 -3.03 11.05 -4.95
CA THR A 37 -2.32 12.25 -4.50
C THR A 37 -3.08 12.96 -3.39
N ASN A 38 -2.37 13.72 -2.55
CA ASN A 38 -2.95 14.42 -1.40
C ASN A 38 -3.03 15.95 -1.55
N GLY A 39 -2.86 16.50 -2.75
CA GLY A 39 -2.84 17.96 -2.95
C GLY A 39 -1.60 18.68 -2.43
N LEU A 40 -0.83 18.10 -1.51
CA LEU A 40 0.39 18.68 -0.93
C LEU A 40 1.69 18.28 -1.66
N GLY A 41 1.58 17.50 -2.74
CA GLY A 41 2.71 16.95 -3.48
C GLY A 41 3.25 15.64 -2.91
N GLY A 42 2.54 15.01 -1.99
CA GLY A 42 2.71 13.62 -1.58
C GLY A 42 1.81 12.70 -2.40
N TRP A 43 2.08 11.38 -2.35
CA TRP A 43 1.31 10.39 -3.09
C TRP A 43 1.41 8.98 -2.49
N ALA A 44 0.47 8.13 -2.93
CA ALA A 44 0.57 6.68 -2.88
C ALA A 44 0.54 6.13 -4.31
N SER A 45 1.43 5.21 -4.64
CA SER A 45 1.50 4.63 -5.98
C SER A 45 2.13 3.24 -5.98
N SER A 46 1.71 2.42 -6.93
CA SER A 46 2.29 1.11 -7.21
C SER A 46 1.81 0.62 -8.59
N THR A 47 2.05 -0.65 -8.89
CA THR A 47 1.45 -1.31 -10.07
C THR A 47 0.20 -2.10 -9.69
N VAL A 48 -0.57 -2.50 -10.70
CA VAL A 48 -1.74 -3.39 -10.53
C VAL A 48 -1.32 -4.74 -9.96
N SER A 49 -0.12 -5.24 -10.26
CA SER A 49 0.40 -6.47 -9.66
C SER A 49 0.72 -6.35 -8.18
N GLY A 50 0.88 -5.13 -7.66
CA GLY A 50 1.40 -4.83 -6.32
C GLY A 50 2.93 -4.80 -6.25
N ALA A 51 3.65 -5.24 -7.28
CA ALA A 51 5.10 -5.10 -7.34
C ALA A 51 5.50 -3.67 -7.67
N HIS A 52 6.45 -3.11 -6.94
CA HIS A 52 7.06 -1.84 -7.30
C HIS A 52 8.00 -2.03 -8.49
N THR A 53 7.94 -1.14 -9.46
CA THR A 53 8.78 -1.14 -10.65
C THR A 53 9.64 0.10 -10.77
N ARG A 54 9.38 1.10 -9.90
CA ARG A 54 10.09 2.38 -9.84
C ARG A 54 10.49 2.71 -8.41
N ARG A 55 11.59 3.43 -8.25
CA ARG A 55 11.99 4.03 -6.96
C ARG A 55 10.93 5.01 -6.40
N TYR A 56 10.05 5.53 -7.26
CA TYR A 56 9.00 6.49 -6.91
C TYR A 56 7.72 5.84 -6.38
N HIS A 57 7.60 4.51 -6.47
CA HIS A 57 6.48 3.81 -5.86
C HIS A 57 6.62 3.80 -4.33
N GLY A 58 5.50 3.95 -3.66
CA GLY A 58 5.40 3.92 -2.21
C GLY A 58 3.95 4.06 -1.76
N LEU A 59 3.62 3.54 -0.60
CA LEU A 59 2.28 3.67 -0.01
C LEU A 59 2.12 4.99 0.76
N LEU A 60 3.24 5.54 1.29
CA LEU A 60 3.27 6.87 1.88
C LEU A 60 4.53 7.60 1.42
N VAL A 61 4.38 8.42 0.40
CA VAL A 61 5.41 9.36 -0.07
C VAL A 61 4.97 10.76 0.32
N VAL A 62 5.78 11.43 1.13
CA VAL A 62 5.43 12.72 1.72
C VAL A 62 6.28 13.85 1.16
N ALA A 63 5.69 15.04 0.99
CA ALA A 63 6.41 16.26 0.64
C ALA A 63 6.98 16.88 1.93
N THR A 64 8.28 16.72 2.15
CA THR A 64 8.96 17.27 3.34
C THR A 64 9.43 18.71 3.16
N GLN A 65 9.73 19.09 1.92
CA GLN A 65 10.17 20.46 1.56
C GLN A 65 9.59 20.82 0.18
N PRO A 66 8.29 21.13 0.07
CA PRO A 66 7.71 21.52 -1.21
C PRO A 66 8.40 22.74 -1.82
N PRO A 67 8.63 22.78 -3.15
CA PRO A 67 8.21 21.80 -4.14
C PRO A 67 9.22 20.67 -4.41
N VAL A 68 10.38 20.64 -3.78
CA VAL A 68 11.52 19.80 -4.19
C VAL A 68 11.78 18.58 -3.31
N GLY A 69 11.59 18.68 -2.00
CA GLY A 69 11.92 17.59 -1.08
C GLY A 69 10.75 16.60 -0.90
N ARG A 70 10.97 15.33 -1.21
CA ARG A 70 10.02 14.23 -0.94
C ARG A 70 10.73 13.03 -0.38
N MET A 71 10.03 12.29 0.47
CA MET A 71 10.56 11.08 1.09
C MET A 71 9.57 9.91 0.92
N VAL A 72 10.09 8.75 0.53
CA VAL A 72 9.38 7.47 0.63
C VAL A 72 9.56 7.00 2.07
N LEU A 73 8.55 7.21 2.91
CA LEU A 73 8.57 6.78 4.30
C LEU A 73 8.16 5.31 4.42
N LEU A 74 6.97 4.98 3.92
CA LEU A 74 6.46 3.62 3.85
C LEU A 74 6.38 3.19 2.40
N SER A 75 7.21 2.21 2.04
CA SER A 75 7.20 1.64 0.70
C SER A 75 5.94 0.80 0.49
N LYS A 76 5.71 -0.17 1.36
CA LYS A 76 4.61 -1.15 1.21
C LYS A 76 3.98 -1.49 2.56
N LEU A 77 2.73 -1.93 2.50
CA LEU A 77 2.07 -2.70 3.55
C LEU A 77 1.65 -4.01 2.91
N GLU A 78 2.32 -5.11 3.29
CA GLU A 78 2.04 -6.42 2.71
C GLU A 78 1.08 -7.21 3.58
N GLU A 79 0.12 -7.84 2.91
CA GLU A 79 -0.96 -8.58 3.51
C GLU A 79 -0.72 -10.10 3.41
N THR A 80 -1.01 -10.81 4.50
CA THR A 80 -1.15 -12.27 4.51
C THR A 80 -2.47 -12.65 5.14
N LEU A 81 -3.27 -13.44 4.44
CA LEU A 81 -4.49 -14.06 4.97
C LEU A 81 -4.12 -15.38 5.65
N ILE A 82 -4.63 -15.58 6.85
CA ILE A 82 -4.42 -16.81 7.61
C ILE A 82 -5.79 -17.44 7.91
N LEU A 83 -6.09 -18.49 7.16
CA LEU A 83 -7.26 -19.33 7.34
C LEU A 83 -6.93 -20.71 6.76
N HIS A 84 -6.84 -21.74 7.61
CA HIS A 84 -6.41 -23.09 7.19
C HIS A 84 -5.09 -23.11 6.38
N GLY A 85 -4.18 -22.20 6.74
CA GLY A 85 -2.88 -21.96 6.10
C GLY A 85 -2.70 -20.49 5.71
N ARG A 86 -1.51 -20.17 5.21
CA ARG A 86 -1.11 -18.81 4.84
C ARG A 86 -1.33 -18.57 3.34
N VAL A 87 -1.83 -17.39 2.99
CA VAL A 87 -1.92 -16.88 1.61
C VAL A 87 -1.35 -15.47 1.60
N GLU A 88 -0.18 -15.32 1.02
CA GLU A 88 0.51 -14.04 0.86
C GLU A 88 -0.06 -13.29 -0.34
N LEU A 89 -0.51 -12.06 -0.13
CA LEU A 89 -1.06 -11.20 -1.18
C LEU A 89 -0.03 -10.20 -1.71
N GLY A 90 1.13 -10.10 -1.07
CA GLY A 90 2.26 -9.31 -1.54
C GLY A 90 2.75 -9.78 -2.91
N CYS A 91 3.40 -8.87 -3.63
CA CYS A 91 4.05 -9.19 -4.91
C CYS A 91 5.31 -8.33 -5.03
N ASN A 92 6.46 -8.98 -5.24
CA ASN A 92 7.73 -8.30 -5.38
C ASN A 92 8.58 -8.95 -6.46
N LEU A 93 9.43 -8.14 -7.09
CA LEU A 93 10.43 -8.63 -8.03
C LEU A 93 11.79 -8.67 -7.33
N PHE A 94 12.45 -9.81 -7.43
CA PHE A 94 13.82 -10.05 -6.98
C PHE A 94 14.67 -10.51 -8.17
N PRO A 95 16.01 -10.59 -8.06
CA PRO A 95 16.85 -11.09 -9.13
C PRO A 95 16.39 -12.48 -9.60
N GLY A 96 15.81 -12.55 -10.81
CA GLY A 96 15.34 -13.78 -11.43
C GLY A 96 14.05 -14.39 -10.85
N ALA A 97 13.35 -13.72 -9.94
CA ALA A 97 12.13 -14.27 -9.31
C ALA A 97 11.08 -13.19 -8.97
N VAL A 98 9.82 -13.60 -9.00
CA VAL A 98 8.70 -12.87 -8.40
C VAL A 98 8.27 -13.61 -7.13
N HIS A 99 8.34 -12.94 -5.95
CA HIS A 99 7.98 -13.56 -4.69
C HIS A 99 7.56 -12.51 -3.64
N PRO A 100 6.49 -12.75 -2.86
CA PRO A 100 5.45 -13.74 -3.16
C PRO A 100 4.72 -13.39 -4.47
N GLU A 101 3.92 -14.33 -4.98
CA GLU A 101 3.18 -14.13 -6.22
C GLU A 101 1.71 -13.76 -5.96
N GLY A 102 1.45 -12.79 -5.07
CA GLY A 102 0.10 -12.41 -4.66
C GLY A 102 -0.80 -11.97 -5.82
N HIS A 103 -0.22 -11.46 -6.91
CA HIS A 103 -0.95 -11.12 -8.13
C HIS A 103 -1.75 -12.31 -8.71
N ARG A 104 -1.33 -13.55 -8.48
CA ARG A 104 -2.06 -14.76 -8.91
C ARG A 104 -3.41 -14.92 -8.22
N HIS A 105 -3.60 -14.30 -7.08
CA HIS A 105 -4.87 -14.27 -6.35
C HIS A 105 -5.75 -13.08 -6.75
N LEU A 106 -5.24 -12.13 -7.54
CA LEU A 106 -5.96 -10.94 -7.93
C LEU A 106 -6.99 -11.26 -9.02
N SER A 107 -8.28 -11.22 -8.67
CA SER A 107 -9.38 -11.52 -9.58
C SER A 107 -9.82 -10.31 -10.40
N SER A 108 -9.63 -9.10 -9.87
CA SER A 108 -9.91 -7.86 -10.58
C SER A 108 -9.19 -6.67 -9.97
N PHE A 109 -8.99 -5.64 -10.79
CA PHE A 109 -8.59 -4.31 -10.38
C PHE A 109 -9.55 -3.29 -10.99
N SER A 110 -9.89 -2.23 -10.25
CA SER A 110 -10.59 -1.06 -10.79
C SER A 110 -10.05 0.22 -10.18
N LEU A 111 -10.21 1.31 -10.92
CA LEU A 111 -9.96 2.68 -10.47
C LEU A 111 -11.28 3.45 -10.60
N ASP A 112 -12.05 3.50 -9.47
CA ASP A 112 -13.36 4.14 -9.43
C ASP A 112 -13.88 4.28 -7.98
N PRO A 113 -13.78 5.42 -7.30
CA PRO A 113 -12.80 6.46 -7.58
C PRO A 113 -11.37 6.04 -7.21
N PHE A 114 -11.20 5.08 -6.31
CA PHE A 114 -9.91 4.66 -5.75
C PHE A 114 -9.39 3.37 -6.36
N PRO A 115 -8.05 3.16 -6.37
CA PRO A 115 -7.45 1.87 -6.68
C PRO A 115 -8.06 0.78 -5.80
N THR A 116 -8.75 -0.14 -6.44
CA THR A 116 -9.51 -1.22 -5.80
C THR A 116 -9.05 -2.56 -6.34
N PHE A 117 -8.55 -3.39 -5.44
CA PHE A 117 -8.04 -4.73 -5.71
C PHE A 117 -8.99 -5.76 -5.12
N THR A 118 -9.41 -6.75 -5.89
CA THR A 118 -10.19 -7.87 -5.38
C THR A 118 -9.37 -9.14 -5.47
N TYR A 119 -9.01 -9.69 -4.31
CA TYR A 119 -8.30 -10.97 -4.21
C TYR A 119 -9.30 -12.09 -3.99
N ALA A 120 -9.10 -13.18 -4.73
CA ALA A 120 -9.86 -14.42 -4.55
C ALA A 120 -8.86 -15.57 -4.38
N ALA A 121 -8.71 -16.02 -3.14
CA ALA A 121 -7.77 -17.05 -2.76
C ALA A 121 -8.49 -18.13 -1.94
N ARG A 122 -8.48 -19.37 -2.44
CA ARG A 122 -9.26 -20.47 -1.85
C ARG A 122 -10.74 -20.05 -1.71
N GLU A 123 -11.31 -20.09 -0.48
CA GLU A 123 -12.69 -19.71 -0.20
C GLU A 123 -12.84 -18.26 0.28
N VAL A 124 -11.76 -17.49 0.28
CA VAL A 124 -11.71 -16.10 0.76
C VAL A 124 -11.76 -15.14 -0.41
N THR A 125 -12.61 -14.11 -0.30
CA THR A 125 -12.60 -12.94 -1.19
C THR A 125 -12.38 -11.70 -0.34
N LEU A 126 -11.23 -11.05 -0.53
CA LEU A 126 -10.86 -9.80 0.12
C LEU A 126 -10.81 -8.67 -0.91
N ARG A 127 -11.41 -7.53 -0.59
CA ARG A 127 -11.26 -6.30 -1.36
C ARG A 127 -10.38 -5.33 -0.58
N LYS A 128 -9.38 -4.77 -1.26
CA LYS A 128 -8.49 -3.72 -0.76
C LYS A 128 -8.70 -2.46 -1.58
N LYS A 129 -8.86 -1.32 -0.92
CA LYS A 129 -8.92 0.00 -1.54
C LYS A 129 -7.86 0.89 -0.92
N VAL A 130 -7.28 1.79 -1.71
CA VAL A 130 -6.27 2.75 -1.23
C VAL A 130 -6.72 4.15 -1.60
N ALA A 131 -6.66 5.09 -0.65
CA ALA A 131 -6.88 6.51 -0.90
C ALA A 131 -5.83 7.35 -0.16
N MET A 132 -5.54 8.55 -0.68
CA MET A 132 -4.80 9.59 0.02
C MET A 132 -5.79 10.65 0.49
N ILE A 133 -5.62 11.14 1.71
CA ILE A 133 -6.48 12.20 2.25
C ILE A 133 -6.01 13.54 1.73
N ASP A 134 -6.90 14.32 1.12
CA ASP A 134 -6.58 15.65 0.58
C ASP A 134 -6.14 16.60 1.69
N GLY A 135 -5.06 17.35 1.44
CA GLY A 135 -4.48 18.28 2.39
C GLY A 135 -3.70 17.65 3.55
N GLU A 136 -3.48 16.31 3.57
CA GLU A 136 -2.76 15.62 4.63
C GLU A 136 -1.70 14.64 4.10
N HIS A 137 -0.67 14.39 4.90
CA HIS A 137 0.26 13.27 4.65
C HIS A 137 -0.28 11.97 5.25
N THR A 138 -1.47 11.60 4.78
CA THR A 138 -2.25 10.47 5.29
C THR A 138 -2.74 9.61 4.13
N ALA A 139 -2.38 8.33 4.17
CA ALA A 139 -2.96 7.30 3.31
C ALA A 139 -3.94 6.45 4.14
N VAL A 140 -5.01 6.01 3.53
CA VAL A 140 -5.95 5.05 4.14
C VAL A 140 -6.05 3.81 3.27
N VAL A 141 -6.05 2.64 3.91
CA VAL A 141 -6.23 1.35 3.23
C VAL A 141 -7.45 0.66 3.83
N CYS A 142 -8.49 0.53 3.02
CA CYS A 142 -9.73 -0.16 3.42
C CYS A 142 -9.69 -1.62 2.94
N TYR A 143 -9.87 -2.54 3.87
CA TYR A 143 -10.03 -3.98 3.62
C TYR A 143 -11.46 -4.38 3.89
N GLU A 144 -12.12 -5.03 2.94
CA GLU A 144 -13.47 -5.56 3.07
C GLU A 144 -13.42 -7.09 2.86
N LEU A 145 -13.73 -7.86 3.90
CA LEU A 145 -13.83 -9.32 3.78
C LEU A 145 -15.18 -9.68 3.17
N MET A 146 -15.23 -9.74 1.85
CA MET A 146 -16.46 -9.95 1.08
C MET A 146 -17.05 -11.35 1.29
N ARG A 147 -16.17 -12.36 1.44
CA ARG A 147 -16.54 -13.76 1.61
C ARG A 147 -15.43 -14.53 2.31
N ALA A 148 -15.81 -15.35 3.28
CA ALA A 148 -14.97 -16.39 3.87
C ALA A 148 -15.87 -17.42 4.56
N PRO A 149 -15.41 -18.65 4.86
CA PRO A 149 -16.16 -19.64 5.62
C PRO A 149 -16.24 -19.34 7.13
N GLY A 150 -15.48 -18.36 7.61
CA GLY A 150 -15.40 -17.92 9.00
C GLY A 150 -14.40 -16.76 9.14
N PRO A 151 -14.07 -16.37 10.39
CA PRO A 151 -13.09 -15.31 10.66
C PRO A 151 -11.76 -15.57 9.97
N VAL A 152 -11.15 -14.51 9.42
CA VAL A 152 -9.84 -14.55 8.77
C VAL A 152 -8.90 -13.67 9.56
N GLN A 153 -7.75 -14.20 9.98
CA GLN A 153 -6.70 -13.35 10.51
C GLN A 153 -5.98 -12.67 9.34
N LEU A 154 -5.91 -11.35 9.40
CA LEU A 154 -5.13 -10.52 8.49
C LEU A 154 -3.82 -10.14 9.18
N GLU A 155 -2.71 -10.55 8.60
CA GLU A 155 -1.36 -10.13 8.98
C GLU A 155 -0.93 -9.00 8.04
N LEU A 156 -0.49 -7.88 8.62
CA LEU A 156 -0.02 -6.69 7.91
C LEU A 156 1.44 -6.43 8.27
N ARG A 157 2.32 -6.48 7.27
CA ARG A 157 3.75 -6.23 7.42
C ARG A 157 4.13 -4.92 6.73
N PRO A 158 4.46 -3.86 7.49
CA PRO A 158 4.95 -2.62 6.92
C PRO A 158 6.41 -2.76 6.48
N PHE A 159 6.73 -2.22 5.29
CA PHE A 159 8.08 -2.10 4.76
C PHE A 159 8.45 -0.62 4.63
N PHE A 160 9.42 -0.21 5.41
CA PHE A 160 9.91 1.17 5.45
C PHE A 160 11.13 1.34 4.56
N ALA A 161 11.17 2.45 3.84
CA ALA A 161 12.33 2.88 3.07
C ALA A 161 13.06 4.04 3.78
N GLY A 162 12.35 5.04 4.30
CA GLY A 162 12.94 6.16 5.05
C GLY A 162 13.97 6.95 4.25
N ARG A 163 13.73 7.19 2.96
CA ARG A 163 14.71 7.78 2.03
C ARG A 163 14.12 8.90 1.17
N ASP A 164 15.01 9.73 0.64
CA ASP A 164 14.67 10.62 -0.46
C ASP A 164 14.14 9.82 -1.67
N TYR A 165 13.15 10.34 -2.37
CA TYR A 165 12.46 9.61 -3.45
C TYR A 165 13.31 9.36 -4.70
N HIS A 166 14.45 10.07 -4.85
CA HIS A 166 15.42 9.86 -5.93
C HIS A 166 16.49 8.79 -5.60
N HIS A 167 16.64 8.41 -4.35
CA HIS A 167 17.62 7.43 -3.91
C HIS A 167 16.98 6.04 -3.73
N LEU A 168 17.82 5.04 -3.48
CA LEU A 168 17.42 3.69 -3.08
C LEU A 168 18.07 3.38 -1.73
N MET A 169 17.35 2.63 -0.88
CA MET A 169 17.84 2.22 0.42
C MET A 169 18.67 0.96 0.30
N GLN A 170 19.77 0.93 1.04
CA GLN A 170 20.57 -0.28 1.28
C GLN A 170 20.58 -0.55 2.79
N ALA A 171 20.59 -1.82 3.15
CA ALA A 171 20.61 -2.23 4.55
C ALA A 171 21.82 -1.60 5.28
N ASN A 172 21.57 -1.06 6.46
CA ASN A 172 22.57 -0.39 7.28
C ASN A 172 22.21 -0.51 8.77
N ASP A 173 23.19 -0.21 9.64
CA ASP A 173 23.04 -0.31 11.09
C ASP A 173 22.43 0.95 11.73
N GLU A 174 22.25 2.03 10.98
CA GLU A 174 21.68 3.30 11.46
C GLU A 174 20.16 3.29 11.48
N MET A 175 19.55 2.37 10.74
CA MET A 175 18.10 2.18 10.70
C MET A 175 17.57 1.83 12.10
N CYS A 176 16.63 2.60 12.62
CA CYS A 176 16.02 2.35 13.92
C CYS A 176 15.33 0.97 13.93
N ARG A 177 15.67 0.14 14.91
CA ARG A 177 15.10 -1.21 15.07
C ARG A 177 13.94 -1.25 16.07
N GLU A 178 13.61 -0.13 16.68
CA GLU A 178 12.56 -0.03 17.69
C GLU A 178 11.32 0.67 17.14
N ALA A 179 10.16 0.16 17.51
CA ALA A 179 8.87 0.75 17.22
C ALA A 179 8.01 0.77 18.49
N GLY A 180 7.27 1.85 18.68
CA GLY A 180 6.25 1.92 19.72
C GLY A 180 4.92 1.34 19.22
N PHE A 181 4.19 0.65 20.11
CA PHE A 181 2.83 0.21 19.79
C PHE A 181 1.94 0.42 21.01
N GLU A 182 0.92 1.21 20.85
CA GLU A 182 -0.03 1.54 21.90
C GLU A 182 -1.41 1.86 21.29
N GLU A 183 -2.48 1.35 21.90
CA GLU A 183 -3.88 1.61 21.50
C GLU A 183 -4.16 1.35 19.99
N GLY A 184 -3.55 0.31 19.43
CA GLY A 184 -3.72 -0.05 18.03
C GLY A 184 -2.94 0.83 17.04
N VAL A 185 -2.04 1.70 17.54
CA VAL A 185 -1.19 2.57 16.72
C VAL A 185 0.27 2.12 16.83
N LEU A 186 0.83 1.70 15.71
CA LEU A 186 2.27 1.49 15.54
C LEU A 186 2.92 2.83 15.19
N ARG A 187 3.95 3.22 15.93
CA ARG A 187 4.76 4.43 15.71
C ARG A 187 6.18 4.04 15.35
N TYR A 188 6.60 4.42 14.17
CA TYR A 188 7.94 4.09 13.68
C TYR A 188 8.61 5.29 13.01
N ARG A 189 9.89 5.49 13.31
CA ARG A 189 10.76 6.51 12.69
C ARG A 189 12.06 5.83 12.25
N ALA A 190 12.31 5.81 10.96
CA ALA A 190 13.47 5.13 10.39
C ALA A 190 14.81 5.73 10.85
N TYR A 191 14.94 7.06 10.81
CA TYR A 191 16.15 7.77 11.20
C TYR A 191 15.83 9.02 12.02
N PRO A 192 16.77 9.51 12.88
CA PRO A 192 16.60 10.78 13.56
C PRO A 192 16.32 11.93 12.56
N GLY A 193 15.41 12.82 12.92
CA GLY A 193 15.04 13.97 12.07
C GLY A 193 14.03 13.68 10.97
N GLN A 194 13.69 12.43 10.71
CA GLN A 194 12.62 12.09 9.77
C GLN A 194 11.23 12.16 10.43
N PRO A 195 10.14 12.33 9.66
CA PRO A 195 8.80 12.19 10.18
C PRO A 195 8.56 10.81 10.78
N THR A 196 7.79 10.75 11.86
CA THR A 196 7.31 9.48 12.41
C THR A 196 6.15 8.99 11.54
N VAL A 197 6.16 7.73 11.17
CA VAL A 197 5.02 7.06 10.53
C VAL A 197 4.16 6.42 11.60
N HIS A 198 2.89 6.77 11.62
CA HIS A 198 1.87 6.17 12.47
C HIS A 198 1.01 5.25 11.62
N ILE A 199 0.84 4.00 12.06
CA ILE A 199 -0.04 3.04 11.40
C ILE A 199 -1.08 2.59 12.41
N ARG A 200 -2.31 3.09 12.27
CA ARG A 200 -3.43 2.69 13.11
C ARG A 200 -4.17 1.52 12.48
N VAL A 201 -4.25 0.43 13.21
CA VAL A 201 -5.02 -0.77 12.86
C VAL A 201 -5.94 -1.10 14.03
N PRO A 202 -7.24 -0.83 13.92
CA PRO A 202 -8.19 -1.12 14.99
C PRO A 202 -8.15 -2.60 15.40
N GLY A 203 -8.14 -2.85 16.71
CA GLY A 203 -8.13 -4.22 17.27
C GLY A 203 -6.87 -5.04 16.99
N ALA A 204 -5.80 -4.43 16.49
CA ALA A 204 -4.59 -5.16 16.16
C ALA A 204 -3.73 -5.47 17.39
N HIS A 205 -2.95 -6.55 17.25
CA HIS A 205 -1.81 -6.88 18.09
C HIS A 205 -0.52 -6.73 17.29
N TYR A 206 0.51 -6.18 17.92
CA TYR A 206 1.81 -6.01 17.29
C TYR A 206 2.78 -7.08 17.78
N ARG A 207 3.45 -7.74 16.83
CA ARG A 207 4.57 -8.64 17.10
C ARG A 207 5.85 -8.04 16.54
N ARG A 208 6.76 -7.64 17.43
CA ARG A 208 8.07 -7.13 17.06
C ARG A 208 8.88 -8.21 16.31
N SER A 209 9.38 -7.86 15.13
CA SER A 209 10.24 -8.72 14.30
C SER A 209 11.05 -7.84 13.34
N PRO A 210 12.02 -7.05 13.87
CA PRO A 210 12.80 -6.13 13.05
C PRO A 210 13.78 -6.89 12.17
N ASP A 211 13.66 -6.69 10.85
CA ASP A 211 14.50 -7.36 9.87
C ASP A 211 14.62 -6.56 8.57
N TRP A 212 15.71 -6.79 7.84
CA TRP A 212 15.91 -6.32 6.49
C TRP A 212 15.46 -7.37 5.48
N HIS A 213 14.78 -6.92 4.44
CA HIS A 213 14.44 -7.70 3.27
C HIS A 213 15.21 -7.14 2.09
N PHE A 214 15.97 -7.99 1.40
CA PHE A 214 17.03 -7.58 0.49
C PHE A 214 16.65 -7.71 -0.98
N ASN A 215 17.26 -6.85 -1.82
CA ASN A 215 17.32 -7.00 -3.28
C ASN A 215 15.96 -6.88 -3.99
N TYR A 216 15.04 -6.00 -3.54
CA TYR A 216 13.89 -5.64 -4.36
C TYR A 216 14.36 -5.00 -5.66
N GLN A 217 13.80 -5.43 -6.80
CA GLN A 217 14.22 -4.95 -8.12
C GLN A 217 13.19 -3.99 -8.71
N TYR A 218 13.69 -2.89 -9.29
CA TYR A 218 12.88 -1.88 -9.96
C TYR A 218 13.24 -1.80 -11.45
N PRO A 219 12.60 -2.62 -12.31
CA PRO A 219 12.99 -2.77 -13.72
C PRO A 219 12.91 -1.47 -14.52
N ARG A 220 12.05 -0.51 -14.13
CA ARG A 220 11.97 0.79 -14.81
C ARG A 220 13.19 1.69 -14.54
N GLU A 221 13.88 1.47 -13.44
CA GLU A 221 15.15 2.14 -13.17
C GLU A 221 16.28 1.46 -13.94
N GLU A 222 16.29 0.13 -14.01
CA GLU A 222 17.25 -0.67 -14.78
C GLU A 222 17.19 -0.30 -16.27
N GLU A 223 15.99 -0.21 -16.88
CA GLU A 223 15.77 0.22 -18.27
C GLU A 223 16.38 1.61 -18.56
N ARG A 224 16.52 2.44 -17.55
CA ARG A 224 17.11 3.78 -17.63
C ARG A 224 18.62 3.80 -17.34
N GLY A 225 19.22 2.67 -17.06
CA GLY A 225 20.62 2.55 -16.68
C GLY A 225 20.95 3.11 -15.30
N LEU A 226 19.95 3.12 -14.39
CA LEU A 226 20.09 3.62 -13.01
C LEU A 226 20.13 2.45 -12.03
N ASP A 227 20.61 2.73 -10.80
CA ASP A 227 20.51 1.77 -9.70
C ASP A 227 19.04 1.34 -9.50
N CYS A 228 18.83 0.03 -9.44
CA CYS A 228 17.52 -0.58 -9.47
C CYS A 228 17.26 -1.56 -8.32
N SER A 229 18.22 -1.76 -7.40
CA SER A 229 18.10 -2.68 -6.28
C SER A 229 17.95 -1.94 -4.96
N GLU A 230 16.92 -2.30 -4.18
CA GLU A 230 16.61 -1.68 -2.89
C GLU A 230 16.45 -2.73 -1.79
N ASP A 231 16.89 -2.41 -0.58
CA ASP A 231 16.57 -3.17 0.62
C ASP A 231 15.50 -2.42 1.42
N LEU A 232 14.54 -3.14 1.97
CA LEU A 232 13.46 -2.57 2.76
C LEU A 232 13.48 -3.14 4.18
N PHE A 233 13.18 -2.29 5.15
CA PHE A 233 13.16 -2.66 6.56
C PHE A 233 11.73 -2.86 7.05
N THR A 234 11.51 -3.87 7.89
CA THR A 234 10.29 -4.03 8.68
C THR A 234 10.63 -4.01 10.18
N CYS A 235 9.83 -3.32 10.97
CA CYS A 235 9.97 -3.37 12.44
C CYS A 235 9.20 -4.54 13.07
N GLY A 236 8.28 -5.15 12.32
CA GLY A 236 7.45 -6.27 12.80
C GLY A 236 6.16 -6.42 12.02
N VAL A 237 5.18 -7.02 12.64
CA VAL A 237 3.92 -7.42 12.00
C VAL A 237 2.73 -7.07 12.89
N LEU A 238 1.69 -6.52 12.30
CA LEU A 238 0.39 -6.28 12.92
C LEU A 238 -0.56 -7.41 12.56
N HIS A 239 -1.32 -7.91 13.55
CA HIS A 239 -2.30 -8.97 13.37
C HIS A 239 -3.67 -8.49 13.82
N THR A 240 -4.68 -8.69 13.01
CA THR A 240 -6.08 -8.43 13.37
C THR A 240 -6.97 -9.50 12.75
N ASN A 241 -8.20 -9.64 13.24
CA ASN A 241 -9.18 -10.55 12.67
C ASN A 241 -10.26 -9.77 11.95
N LEU A 242 -10.80 -10.35 10.89
CA LEU A 242 -11.94 -9.83 10.13
C LEU A 242 -13.01 -10.91 10.05
N GLU A 243 -14.24 -10.52 10.36
CA GLU A 243 -15.42 -11.37 10.12
C GLU A 243 -15.92 -11.21 8.68
N PRO A 244 -16.53 -12.25 8.08
CA PRO A 244 -17.19 -12.12 6.79
C PRO A 244 -18.21 -10.99 6.76
N GLY A 245 -18.09 -10.07 5.81
CA GLY A 245 -18.90 -8.86 5.69
C GLY A 245 -18.36 -7.66 6.45
N GLU A 246 -17.29 -7.80 7.22
CA GLU A 246 -16.66 -6.72 7.97
C GLU A 246 -15.69 -5.92 7.10
N SER A 247 -15.51 -4.65 7.47
CA SER A 247 -14.52 -3.75 6.90
C SER A 247 -13.56 -3.25 7.97
N LEU A 248 -12.28 -3.20 7.62
CA LEU A 248 -11.19 -2.63 8.42
C LEU A 248 -10.57 -1.47 7.65
N VAL A 249 -10.42 -0.31 8.27
CA VAL A 249 -9.67 0.80 7.67
C VAL A 249 -8.40 1.04 8.47
N VAL A 250 -7.27 0.89 7.79
CA VAL A 250 -5.93 1.21 8.29
C VAL A 250 -5.60 2.65 7.93
N VAL A 251 -5.23 3.45 8.92
CA VAL A 251 -4.79 4.84 8.73
C VAL A 251 -3.28 4.89 8.85
N ILE A 252 -2.60 5.44 7.84
CA ILE A 252 -1.15 5.57 7.75
C ILE A 252 -0.83 7.06 7.59
N SER A 253 -0.19 7.67 8.59
CA SER A 253 -0.02 9.12 8.61
C SER A 253 1.31 9.55 9.21
N THR A 254 1.77 10.75 8.88
CA THR A 254 2.85 11.43 9.61
C THR A 254 2.35 12.10 10.89
N ASP A 255 1.05 12.36 10.99
CA ASP A 255 0.42 12.88 12.19
C ASP A 255 -0.18 11.73 13.02
N ASP A 256 -0.28 11.92 14.35
CA ASP A 256 -0.86 10.87 15.20
C ASP A 256 -2.36 10.74 14.91
N PRO A 257 -2.82 9.57 14.39
CA PRO A 257 -4.22 9.34 14.05
C PRO A 257 -5.08 8.96 15.25
N GLN A 258 -4.59 9.12 16.49
CA GLN A 258 -5.34 8.77 17.69
C GLN A 258 -6.68 9.54 17.75
N GLY A 259 -7.76 8.81 17.99
CA GLY A 259 -9.12 9.39 18.03
C GLY A 259 -9.78 9.61 16.66
N ARG A 260 -9.07 9.39 15.55
CA ARG A 260 -9.65 9.48 14.20
C ARG A 260 -10.26 8.14 13.77
N ASP A 261 -11.47 8.18 13.24
CA ASP A 261 -12.08 7.00 12.62
C ASP A 261 -11.64 6.86 11.17
N GLY A 262 -11.06 5.72 10.84
CA GLY A 262 -10.58 5.46 9.48
C GLY A 262 -11.72 5.32 8.46
N ILE A 263 -12.89 4.84 8.89
CA ILE A 263 -14.07 4.71 8.02
C ILE A 263 -14.57 6.13 7.66
N ASP A 264 -14.69 7.00 8.65
CA ASP A 264 -15.13 8.39 8.43
C ASP A 264 -14.17 9.13 7.49
N LEU A 265 -12.84 8.93 7.65
CA LEU A 265 -11.83 9.50 6.76
C LEU A 265 -12.00 9.00 5.32
N PHE A 266 -12.13 7.68 5.15
CA PHE A 266 -12.28 7.07 3.83
C PHE A 266 -13.58 7.52 3.12
N GLU A 267 -14.69 7.60 3.86
CA GLU A 267 -15.97 8.05 3.30
C GLU A 267 -16.00 9.57 3.02
N ALA A 268 -15.26 10.37 3.78
CA ALA A 268 -15.12 11.80 3.51
C ALA A 268 -14.36 12.04 2.20
N GLU A 269 -13.26 11.32 1.98
CA GLU A 269 -12.46 11.42 0.75
C GLU A 269 -13.21 10.95 -0.49
N ARG A 270 -14.16 10.03 -0.34
CA ARG A 270 -14.99 9.51 -1.43
C ARG A 270 -16.00 10.53 -1.98
N ARG A 271 -16.35 11.61 -1.25
CA ARG A 271 -17.36 12.61 -1.63
C ARG A 271 -16.82 13.69 -2.53
#